data_8a72f5173aef2bb5ef8ec01859411cb6
#
_entry.id   8a72f5173aef2bb5ef8ec01859411cb6
#
_cell.length_a   1.000
_cell.length_b   1.000
_cell.length_c   1.000
_cell.angle_alpha   90.00
_cell.angle_beta   90.00
_cell.angle_gamma   90.00
#
_symmetry.space_group_name_H-M   'P 1'
#
loop_
_entity.id
_entity.type
_entity.pdbx_description
1 polymer ?
#
loop_
_entity_poly.entity_id
_entity_poly.type
_entity_poly.pdbx_seq_one_letter_code
_entity_poly.pdbx_strand_id
1 'polypeptide(L)'
;MKMNNMKSTENGVKSLYIGGHMLNLGSQMQRTMEREKAEEIGIKLYNPMDNKDINDKQANKNDTGLAERIVFADTNAILYSDVIMIEPDPAALGTITELGQIYMFNMMYDIINEIMNNDELTDAEKLEAINKFYEEHPRKFVMPHMQDVRRHDAPEVGDRRSWGCNAYVYGVCLDLTDGKGFYEYDEIWNRLEELK
;
A
#
# COMPACT_ATOMS: atom_id res chain seq x y z
N MET A 1 18.29 -6.99 14.98
CA MET A 1 17.76 -5.85 14.24
C MET A 1 17.69 -4.68 15.21
N LYS A 2 18.61 -3.74 15.15
CA LYS A 2 18.65 -2.58 16.03
C LYS A 2 17.76 -1.52 15.39
N MET A 3 16.76 -1.03 16.11
CA MET A 3 16.07 0.21 15.79
C MET A 3 17.11 1.32 15.73
N ASN A 4 17.69 1.56 14.58
CA ASN A 4 18.59 2.68 14.38
C ASN A 4 17.77 3.88 13.93
N ASN A 5 17.66 4.80 14.89
CA ASN A 5 17.70 6.24 14.69
C ASN A 5 16.98 6.72 13.42
N MET A 6 15.73 7.18 13.62
CA MET A 6 15.29 8.33 12.85
C MET A 6 16.46 9.33 12.88
N LYS A 7 17.23 9.41 11.80
CA LYS A 7 18.01 10.62 11.55
C LYS A 7 16.96 11.70 11.50
N SER A 8 16.87 12.51 12.56
CA SER A 8 16.15 13.76 12.48
C SER A 8 16.68 14.44 11.22
N THR A 9 15.83 14.54 10.20
CA THR A 9 16.21 15.37 9.07
C THR A 9 16.53 16.73 9.67
N GLU A 10 17.62 17.35 9.29
CA GLU A 10 18.04 18.67 9.80
C GLU A 10 16.93 19.74 9.70
N ASN A 11 15.84 19.40 9.03
CA ASN A 11 14.68 20.25 8.75
C ASN A 11 13.38 19.83 9.49
N GLY A 12 13.42 18.87 10.43
CA GLY A 12 12.23 18.37 11.14
C GLY A 12 11.27 17.54 10.29
N VAL A 13 10.28 16.93 10.93
CA VAL A 13 9.18 16.18 10.27
C VAL A 13 8.27 17.18 9.57
N LYS A 14 8.04 17.00 8.26
CA LYS A 14 7.24 17.91 7.42
C LYS A 14 5.89 17.34 7.04
N SER A 15 5.76 16.01 7.02
CA SER A 15 4.56 15.34 6.53
C SER A 15 4.25 14.07 7.31
N LEU A 16 2.95 13.82 7.48
CA LEU A 16 2.39 12.71 8.23
C LEU A 16 1.31 12.03 7.39
N TYR A 17 1.38 10.71 7.26
CA TYR A 17 0.29 9.87 6.80
C TYR A 17 -0.42 9.28 8.02
N ILE A 18 -1.76 9.33 8.02
CA ILE A 18 -2.59 8.66 9.03
C ILE A 18 -3.37 7.52 8.38
N GLY A 19 -3.11 6.28 8.79
CA GLY A 19 -3.83 5.09 8.38
C GLY A 19 -4.62 4.48 9.52
N GLY A 20 -5.82 3.98 9.23
CA GLY A 20 -6.65 3.30 10.21
C GLY A 20 -8.07 3.02 9.71
N HIS A 21 -8.86 2.35 10.53
CA HIS A 21 -10.27 2.11 10.22
C HIS A 21 -11.02 3.43 10.05
N MET A 22 -11.90 3.53 9.04
CA MET A 22 -12.69 4.73 8.75
C MET A 22 -14.16 4.47 8.40
N LEU A 23 -14.62 3.22 8.54
CA LEU A 23 -15.97 2.84 8.09
C LEU A 23 -17.04 2.94 9.18
N ASN A 24 -16.66 3.10 10.45
CA ASN A 24 -17.60 3.34 11.55
C ASN A 24 -17.42 4.71 12.18
N LEU A 25 -18.46 5.21 12.85
CA LEU A 25 -18.46 6.57 13.40
C LEU A 25 -17.33 6.79 14.43
N GLY A 26 -17.05 5.82 15.30
CA GLY A 26 -15.98 5.95 16.29
C GLY A 26 -14.62 6.12 15.64
N SER A 27 -14.31 5.32 14.62
CA SER A 27 -13.06 5.43 13.87
C SER A 27 -12.97 6.74 13.09
N GLN A 28 -14.08 7.24 12.52
CA GLN A 28 -14.09 8.55 11.85
C GLN A 28 -13.82 9.69 12.84
N MET A 29 -14.40 9.63 14.04
CA MET A 29 -14.11 10.60 15.11
C MET A 29 -12.64 10.55 15.51
N GLN A 30 -12.06 9.37 15.65
CA GLN A 30 -10.62 9.18 15.94
C GLN A 30 -9.76 9.84 14.85
N ARG A 31 -10.00 9.55 13.57
CA ARG A 31 -9.27 10.17 12.44
C ARG A 31 -9.44 11.69 12.40
N THR A 32 -10.61 12.20 12.78
CA THR A 32 -10.86 13.65 12.89
C THR A 32 -10.01 14.27 14.01
N MET A 33 -9.98 13.66 15.19
CA MET A 33 -9.16 14.17 16.31
C MET A 33 -7.66 14.15 15.97
N GLU A 34 -7.18 13.11 15.30
CA GLU A 34 -5.79 13.02 14.85
C GLU A 34 -5.45 14.11 13.82
N ARG A 35 -6.35 14.38 12.89
CA ARG A 35 -6.21 15.51 11.95
C ARG A 35 -6.10 16.85 12.67
N GLU A 36 -7.05 17.15 13.56
CA GLU A 36 -7.05 18.38 14.33
C GLU A 36 -5.75 18.56 15.12
N LYS A 37 -5.25 17.47 15.68
CA LYS A 37 -3.98 17.50 16.41
C LYS A 37 -2.77 17.74 15.50
N ALA A 38 -2.73 17.15 14.31
CA ALA A 38 -1.69 17.38 13.32
C ALA A 38 -1.70 18.85 12.82
N GLU A 39 -2.89 19.41 12.59
CA GLU A 39 -3.08 20.81 12.22
C GLU A 39 -2.60 21.76 13.35
N GLU A 40 -2.93 21.46 14.61
CA GLU A 40 -2.50 22.25 15.78
C GLU A 40 -0.97 22.35 15.87
N ILE A 41 -0.25 21.28 15.58
CA ILE A 41 1.22 21.27 15.62
C ILE A 41 1.88 21.67 14.30
N GLY A 42 1.09 21.97 13.26
CA GLY A 42 1.56 22.51 11.98
C GLY A 42 2.23 21.48 11.07
N ILE A 43 1.92 20.19 11.20
CA ILE A 43 2.42 19.13 10.32
C ILE A 43 1.49 18.98 9.12
N LYS A 44 2.06 18.92 7.90
CA LYS A 44 1.29 18.58 6.69
C LYS A 44 0.78 17.15 6.79
N LEU A 45 -0.54 16.99 6.71
CA LEU A 45 -1.21 15.70 6.87
C LEU A 45 -1.77 15.19 5.54
N TYR A 46 -1.63 13.87 5.30
CA TYR A 46 -2.51 13.11 4.42
C TYR A 46 -3.33 12.13 5.27
N ASN A 47 -4.63 12.27 5.20
CA ASN A 47 -5.60 11.35 5.79
C ASN A 47 -6.49 10.83 4.65
N PRO A 48 -6.49 9.53 4.33
CA PRO A 48 -7.32 8.97 3.25
C PRO A 48 -8.80 9.37 3.36
N MET A 49 -9.34 9.50 4.57
CA MET A 49 -10.73 9.91 4.80
C MET A 49 -11.07 11.28 4.20
N ASP A 50 -10.11 12.19 4.12
CA ASP A 50 -10.30 13.55 3.61
C ASP A 50 -10.14 13.66 2.09
N ASN A 51 -9.66 12.59 1.44
CA ASN A 51 -9.48 12.55 -0.01
C ASN A 51 -10.83 12.31 -0.71
N LYS A 52 -11.46 13.40 -1.17
CA LYS A 52 -12.77 13.35 -1.82
C LYS A 52 -12.76 12.61 -3.16
N ASP A 53 -11.63 12.60 -3.86
CA ASP A 53 -11.52 11.95 -5.17
C ASP A 53 -11.73 10.43 -5.09
N ILE A 54 -11.50 9.84 -3.92
CA ILE A 54 -11.65 8.39 -3.69
C ILE A 54 -12.79 8.06 -2.71
N ASN A 55 -13.22 9.00 -1.87
CA ASN A 55 -14.21 8.74 -0.81
C ASN A 55 -15.61 9.32 -1.09
N ASP A 56 -15.81 10.15 -2.11
CA ASP A 56 -17.13 10.62 -2.51
C ASP A 56 -17.90 9.50 -3.22
N LYS A 57 -18.72 8.77 -2.45
CA LYS A 57 -19.53 7.65 -2.96
C LYS A 57 -20.52 8.07 -4.05
N GLN A 58 -21.00 9.33 -4.04
CA GLN A 58 -21.94 9.82 -5.05
C GLN A 58 -21.22 10.14 -6.37
N ALA A 59 -20.08 10.83 -6.30
CA ALA A 59 -19.28 11.14 -7.47
C ALA A 59 -18.71 9.87 -8.12
N ASN A 60 -18.29 8.91 -7.31
CA ASN A 60 -17.61 7.70 -7.77
C ASN A 60 -18.54 6.49 -8.05
N LYS A 61 -19.88 6.67 -7.97
CA LYS A 61 -20.83 5.54 -8.10
C LYS A 61 -20.75 4.74 -9.41
N ASN A 62 -20.24 5.35 -10.49
CA ASN A 62 -20.09 4.71 -11.80
C ASN A 62 -18.62 4.55 -12.21
N ASP A 63 -17.70 4.76 -11.30
CA ASP A 63 -16.27 4.70 -11.59
C ASP A 63 -15.76 3.26 -11.51
N THR A 64 -15.28 2.75 -12.63
CA THR A 64 -14.73 1.40 -12.74
C THR A 64 -13.25 1.32 -12.38
N GLY A 65 -12.58 2.45 -12.16
CA GLY A 65 -11.16 2.56 -11.78
C GLY A 65 -10.94 3.00 -10.33
N LEU A 66 -11.98 3.00 -9.50
CA LEU A 66 -11.90 3.53 -8.13
C LEU A 66 -10.89 2.76 -7.28
N ALA A 67 -10.83 1.44 -7.37
CA ALA A 67 -9.93 0.63 -6.57
C ALA A 67 -8.46 0.95 -6.87
N GLU A 68 -8.09 1.09 -8.13
CA GLU A 68 -6.72 1.48 -8.54
C GLU A 68 -6.38 2.90 -8.08
N ARG A 69 -7.34 3.84 -8.15
CA ARG A 69 -7.11 5.21 -7.66
C ARG A 69 -6.91 5.27 -6.15
N ILE A 70 -7.64 4.46 -5.38
CA ILE A 70 -7.44 4.35 -3.93
C ILE A 70 -6.00 3.88 -3.66
N VAL A 71 -5.57 2.77 -4.27
CA VAL A 71 -4.22 2.23 -4.09
C VAL A 71 -3.16 3.25 -4.50
N PHE A 72 -3.32 3.87 -5.67
CA PHE A 72 -2.36 4.86 -6.15
C PHE A 72 -2.24 6.06 -5.21
N ALA A 73 -3.37 6.62 -4.76
CA ALA A 73 -3.38 7.79 -3.89
C ALA A 73 -2.73 7.51 -2.53
N ASP A 74 -3.15 6.41 -1.88
CA ASP A 74 -2.69 6.09 -0.53
C ASP A 74 -1.25 5.57 -0.53
N THR A 75 -0.86 4.74 -1.50
CA THR A 75 0.52 4.26 -1.63
C THR A 75 1.49 5.41 -1.93
N ASN A 76 1.12 6.36 -2.80
CA ASN A 76 1.95 7.55 -3.03
C ASN A 76 2.04 8.42 -1.76
N ALA A 77 0.95 8.59 -1.04
CA ALA A 77 0.98 9.36 0.21
C ALA A 77 1.89 8.71 1.25
N ILE A 78 1.86 7.38 1.38
CA ILE A 78 2.79 6.62 2.23
C ILE A 78 4.24 6.83 1.77
N LEU A 79 4.52 6.70 0.48
CA LEU A 79 5.87 6.81 -0.09
C LEU A 79 6.51 8.18 0.16
N TYR A 80 5.70 9.26 0.12
CA TYR A 80 6.19 10.64 0.24
C TYR A 80 5.95 11.27 1.60
N SER A 81 5.45 10.53 2.58
CA SER A 81 5.33 11.01 3.97
C SER A 81 6.58 10.70 4.78
N ASP A 82 7.01 11.66 5.61
CA ASP A 82 8.17 11.47 6.49
C ASP A 82 7.85 10.52 7.66
N VAL A 83 6.60 10.56 8.13
CA VAL A 83 6.11 9.73 9.25
C VAL A 83 4.80 9.07 8.89
N ILE A 84 4.68 7.82 9.26
CA ILE A 84 3.45 7.03 9.13
C ILE A 84 2.92 6.73 10.53
N MET A 85 1.74 7.23 10.83
CA MET A 85 0.96 6.87 12.02
C MET A 85 -0.14 5.92 11.58
N ILE A 86 -0.10 4.68 12.05
CA ILE A 86 -0.99 3.63 11.55
C ILE A 86 -1.61 2.83 12.70
N GLU A 87 -2.93 2.67 12.65
CA GLU A 87 -3.69 1.85 13.60
C GLU A 87 -4.07 0.52 12.95
N PRO A 88 -3.42 -0.60 13.33
CA PRO A 88 -3.67 -1.91 12.72
C PRO A 88 -4.93 -2.58 13.28
N ASP A 89 -6.09 -1.99 13.04
CA ASP A 89 -7.38 -2.58 13.39
C ASP A 89 -7.64 -3.84 12.54
N PRO A 90 -7.99 -4.99 13.14
CA PRO A 90 -8.26 -6.23 12.42
C PRO A 90 -9.37 -6.12 11.37
N ALA A 91 -10.29 -5.17 11.50
CA ALA A 91 -11.35 -4.91 10.53
C ALA A 91 -10.91 -3.97 9.39
N ALA A 92 -9.75 -3.34 9.51
CA ALA A 92 -9.21 -2.40 8.52
C ALA A 92 -8.24 -3.12 7.56
N LEU A 93 -8.76 -3.97 6.68
CA LEU A 93 -7.94 -4.80 5.77
C LEU A 93 -7.02 -3.95 4.87
N GLY A 94 -7.49 -2.79 4.40
CA GLY A 94 -6.66 -1.84 3.66
C GLY A 94 -5.45 -1.40 4.47
N THR A 95 -5.66 -0.95 5.70
CA THR A 95 -4.60 -0.51 6.61
C THR A 95 -3.61 -1.63 6.96
N ILE A 96 -4.08 -2.87 7.13
CA ILE A 96 -3.19 -4.03 7.33
C ILE A 96 -2.33 -4.27 6.09
N THR A 97 -2.90 -4.11 4.90
CA THR A 97 -2.16 -4.22 3.63
C THR A 97 -1.10 -3.12 3.51
N GLU A 98 -1.44 -1.87 3.82
CA GLU A 98 -0.52 -0.73 3.86
C GLU A 98 0.65 -0.98 4.83
N LEU A 99 0.38 -1.51 6.02
CA LEU A 99 1.41 -1.86 6.99
C LEU A 99 2.41 -2.88 6.43
N GLY A 100 1.92 -3.88 5.70
CA GLY A 100 2.76 -4.86 5.01
C GLY A 100 3.63 -4.22 3.92
N GLN A 101 3.09 -3.28 3.15
CA GLN A 101 3.84 -2.53 2.13
C GLN A 101 4.93 -1.67 2.76
N ILE A 102 4.63 -0.94 3.84
CA ILE A 102 5.60 -0.13 4.59
C ILE A 102 6.73 -1.00 5.13
N TYR A 103 6.40 -2.17 5.68
CA TYR A 103 7.41 -3.11 6.18
C TYR A 103 8.37 -3.55 5.07
N MET A 104 7.83 -3.96 3.92
CA MET A 104 8.65 -4.38 2.77
C MET A 104 9.48 -3.22 2.23
N PHE A 105 8.90 -2.03 2.10
CA PHE A 105 9.60 -0.83 1.65
C PHE A 105 10.80 -0.50 2.56
N ASN A 106 10.59 -0.49 3.88
CA ASN A 106 11.66 -0.21 4.83
C ASN A 106 12.75 -1.29 4.81
N MET A 107 12.38 -2.56 4.66
CA MET A 107 13.35 -3.64 4.53
C MET A 107 14.22 -3.48 3.28
N MET A 108 13.63 -3.14 2.14
CA MET A 108 14.37 -2.90 0.89
C MET A 108 15.26 -1.66 1.01
N TYR A 109 14.75 -0.60 1.63
CA TYR A 109 15.52 0.61 1.92
C TYR A 109 16.74 0.32 2.78
N ASP A 110 16.58 -0.46 3.86
CA ASP A 110 17.67 -0.81 4.76
C ASP A 110 18.79 -1.59 4.04
N ILE A 111 18.43 -2.56 3.19
CA ILE A 111 19.40 -3.35 2.40
C ILE A 111 20.20 -2.42 1.46
N ILE A 112 19.52 -1.56 0.72
CA ILE A 112 20.19 -0.62 -0.19
C ILE A 112 21.04 0.36 0.60
N ASN A 113 20.55 0.86 1.73
CA ASN A 113 21.27 1.80 2.58
C ASN A 113 22.53 1.18 3.21
N GLU A 114 22.49 -0.10 3.58
CA GLU A 114 23.69 -0.83 4.04
C GLU A 114 24.77 -0.89 2.95
N ILE A 115 24.40 -1.18 1.70
CA ILE A 115 25.32 -1.18 0.56
C ILE A 115 25.90 0.22 0.33
N MET A 116 25.03 1.24 0.29
CA MET A 116 25.42 2.63 -0.03
C MET A 116 26.33 3.25 1.03
N ASN A 117 26.17 2.88 2.30
CA ASN A 117 26.97 3.39 3.40
C ASN A 117 28.12 2.45 3.81
N ASN A 118 28.46 1.45 3.02
CA ASN A 118 29.62 0.61 3.27
C ASN A 118 30.89 1.33 2.80
N ASP A 119 31.70 1.81 3.75
CA ASP A 119 32.93 2.54 3.48
C ASP A 119 34.08 1.64 2.95
N GLU A 120 33.93 0.31 3.01
CA GLU A 120 34.89 -0.65 2.45
C GLU A 120 34.72 -0.84 0.94
N LEU A 121 33.59 -0.38 0.38
CA LEU A 121 33.27 -0.51 -1.05
C LEU A 121 33.49 0.81 -1.80
N THR A 122 34.08 0.71 -2.98
CA THR A 122 34.09 1.79 -3.95
C THR A 122 32.69 2.03 -4.54
N ASP A 123 32.46 3.18 -5.15
CA ASP A 123 31.18 3.49 -5.80
C ASP A 123 30.82 2.47 -6.91
N ALA A 124 31.82 1.95 -7.63
CA ALA A 124 31.61 0.91 -8.64
C ALA A 124 31.14 -0.42 -8.00
N GLU A 125 31.75 -0.83 -6.89
CA GLU A 125 31.38 -2.05 -6.16
C GLU A 125 30.00 -1.91 -5.52
N LYS A 126 29.64 -0.72 -5.01
CA LYS A 126 28.28 -0.43 -4.51
C LYS A 126 27.24 -0.58 -5.62
N LEU A 127 27.51 -0.03 -6.80
CA LEU A 127 26.62 -0.16 -7.95
C LEU A 127 26.47 -1.62 -8.40
N GLU A 128 27.58 -2.37 -8.42
CA GLU A 128 27.58 -3.80 -8.75
C GLU A 128 26.74 -4.61 -7.71
N ALA A 129 26.91 -4.32 -6.44
CA ALA A 129 26.14 -4.97 -5.37
C ALA A 129 24.63 -4.68 -5.47
N ILE A 130 24.24 -3.45 -5.80
CA ILE A 130 22.84 -3.08 -6.04
C ILE A 130 22.29 -3.79 -7.28
N ASN A 131 23.04 -3.84 -8.38
CA ASN A 131 22.61 -4.55 -9.59
C ASN A 131 22.44 -6.04 -9.33
N LYS A 132 23.39 -6.66 -8.63
CA LYS A 132 23.30 -8.07 -8.21
C LYS A 132 22.07 -8.32 -7.33
N PHE A 133 21.80 -7.47 -6.34
CA PHE A 133 20.61 -7.57 -5.51
C PHE A 133 19.34 -7.49 -6.35
N TYR A 134 19.27 -6.58 -7.32
CA TYR A 134 18.14 -6.44 -8.23
C TYR A 134 17.93 -7.69 -9.11
N GLU A 135 18.99 -8.28 -9.62
CA GLU A 135 18.96 -9.49 -10.45
C GLU A 135 18.53 -10.73 -9.63
N GLU A 136 19.01 -10.86 -8.40
CA GLU A 136 18.66 -11.95 -7.49
C GLU A 136 17.22 -11.86 -6.93
N HIS A 137 16.63 -10.66 -6.95
CA HIS A 137 15.29 -10.39 -6.42
C HIS A 137 14.37 -9.79 -7.48
N PRO A 138 14.08 -10.51 -8.58
CA PRO A 138 13.23 -10.00 -9.65
C PRO A 138 11.79 -9.77 -9.18
N ARG A 139 11.06 -8.94 -9.94
CA ARG A 139 9.62 -8.72 -9.74
C ARG A 139 8.90 -10.08 -9.62
N LYS A 140 8.08 -10.21 -8.58
CA LYS A 140 7.31 -11.43 -8.36
C LYS A 140 6.11 -11.48 -9.30
N PHE A 141 5.87 -12.66 -9.89
CA PHE A 141 4.63 -12.95 -10.58
C PHE A 141 3.58 -13.37 -9.54
N VAL A 142 2.46 -12.68 -9.51
CA VAL A 142 1.44 -12.85 -8.46
C VAL A 142 0.13 -13.27 -9.12
N MET A 143 -0.48 -14.32 -8.60
CA MET A 143 -1.79 -14.83 -9.04
C MET A 143 -2.79 -14.81 -7.87
N PRO A 144 -3.38 -13.66 -7.55
CA PRO A 144 -4.41 -13.58 -6.52
C PRO A 144 -5.62 -14.43 -6.92
N HIS A 145 -6.24 -15.10 -5.97
CA HIS A 145 -7.49 -15.82 -6.20
C HIS A 145 -8.42 -15.68 -4.99
N MET A 146 -9.69 -15.88 -5.20
CA MET A 146 -10.71 -15.80 -4.16
C MET A 146 -11.67 -16.98 -4.26
N GLN A 147 -11.72 -17.83 -3.25
CA GLN A 147 -12.56 -19.04 -3.16
C GLN A 147 -13.72 -18.86 -2.16
N ASP A 148 -14.18 -17.62 -1.95
CA ASP A 148 -15.30 -17.34 -1.07
C ASP A 148 -16.62 -17.80 -1.71
N VAL A 149 -17.43 -18.53 -0.96
CA VAL A 149 -18.76 -19.00 -1.41
C VAL A 149 -19.74 -17.86 -1.70
N ARG A 150 -19.47 -16.67 -1.19
CA ARG A 150 -20.26 -15.44 -1.45
C ARG A 150 -19.88 -14.75 -2.74
N ARG A 151 -18.81 -15.21 -3.39
CA ARG A 151 -18.38 -14.70 -4.69
C ARG A 151 -19.52 -14.79 -5.69
N HIS A 152 -19.75 -13.73 -6.46
CA HIS A 152 -20.69 -13.67 -7.56
C HIS A 152 -20.05 -12.99 -8.78
N ASP A 153 -20.55 -13.32 -9.96
CA ASP A 153 -20.02 -12.80 -11.22
C ASP A 153 -20.70 -11.51 -11.70
N ALA A 154 -21.73 -11.03 -10.98
CA ALA A 154 -22.38 -9.78 -11.31
C ALA A 154 -21.44 -8.60 -10.99
N PRO A 155 -21.28 -7.64 -11.92
CA PRO A 155 -20.51 -6.44 -11.63
C PRO A 155 -21.23 -5.60 -10.57
N GLU A 156 -20.47 -5.06 -9.63
CA GLU A 156 -20.96 -4.09 -8.65
C GLU A 156 -21.12 -2.73 -9.34
N VAL A 157 -22.17 -1.99 -8.96
CA VAL A 157 -22.40 -0.64 -9.50
C VAL A 157 -21.32 0.30 -9.00
N GLY A 158 -20.60 0.94 -9.92
CA GLY A 158 -19.55 1.91 -9.60
C GLY A 158 -18.21 1.30 -9.18
N ASP A 159 -18.08 -0.02 -9.25
CA ASP A 159 -16.82 -0.72 -8.99
C ASP A 159 -16.69 -1.92 -9.93
N ARG A 160 -15.50 -2.48 -9.99
CA ARG A 160 -15.28 -3.77 -10.64
C ARG A 160 -15.75 -4.89 -9.72
N ARG A 161 -15.77 -6.11 -10.23
CA ARG A 161 -16.16 -7.32 -9.49
C ARG A 161 -15.17 -7.61 -8.36
N SER A 162 -15.28 -6.85 -7.28
CA SER A 162 -14.43 -7.02 -6.10
C SER A 162 -14.81 -8.26 -5.28
N TRP A 163 -15.98 -8.83 -5.54
CA TRP A 163 -16.51 -10.03 -4.87
C TRP A 163 -16.53 -9.91 -3.35
N GLY A 164 -16.80 -8.71 -2.84
CA GLY A 164 -16.80 -8.42 -1.41
C GLY A 164 -15.42 -8.27 -0.79
N CYS A 165 -14.37 -8.21 -1.60
CA CYS A 165 -13.03 -7.86 -1.15
C CYS A 165 -12.97 -6.37 -0.76
N ASN A 166 -12.14 -6.02 0.19
CA ASN A 166 -11.84 -4.62 0.48
C ASN A 166 -11.28 -3.93 -0.77
N ALA A 167 -11.75 -2.72 -1.09
CA ALA A 167 -11.41 -2.02 -2.33
C ALA A 167 -9.91 -1.75 -2.47
N TYR A 168 -9.21 -1.42 -1.38
CA TYR A 168 -7.75 -1.25 -1.40
C TYR A 168 -7.05 -2.58 -1.73
N VAL A 169 -7.41 -3.66 -1.05
CA VAL A 169 -6.84 -5.00 -1.30
C VAL A 169 -7.10 -5.43 -2.75
N TYR A 170 -8.32 -5.21 -3.25
CA TYR A 170 -8.65 -5.51 -4.64
C TYR A 170 -7.85 -4.65 -5.63
N GLY A 171 -7.68 -3.36 -5.35
CA GLY A 171 -6.84 -2.46 -6.14
C GLY A 171 -5.39 -2.94 -6.21
N VAL A 172 -4.82 -3.42 -5.11
CA VAL A 172 -3.48 -4.04 -5.11
C VAL A 172 -3.45 -5.29 -6.01
N CYS A 173 -4.49 -6.13 -5.97
CA CYS A 173 -4.58 -7.29 -6.88
C CYS A 173 -4.64 -6.87 -8.35
N LEU A 174 -5.40 -5.81 -8.67
CA LEU A 174 -5.50 -5.27 -10.03
C LEU A 174 -4.14 -4.74 -10.51
N ASP A 175 -3.45 -3.95 -9.69
CA ASP A 175 -2.13 -3.39 -10.03
C ASP A 175 -1.07 -4.49 -10.26
N LEU A 176 -1.03 -5.49 -9.38
CA LEU A 176 -0.11 -6.63 -9.50
C LEU A 176 -0.36 -7.52 -10.72
N THR A 177 -1.55 -7.45 -11.33
CA THR A 177 -2.00 -8.34 -12.41
C THR A 177 -2.36 -7.61 -13.70
N ASP A 178 -1.92 -6.36 -13.84
CA ASP A 178 -2.21 -5.51 -15.00
C ASP A 178 -3.73 -5.41 -15.31
N GLY A 179 -4.53 -5.28 -14.24
CA GLY A 179 -5.98 -5.08 -14.31
C GLY A 179 -6.84 -6.35 -14.31
N LYS A 180 -6.25 -7.55 -14.23
CA LYS A 180 -7.03 -8.80 -14.16
C LYS A 180 -7.74 -8.97 -12.81
N GLY A 181 -7.06 -8.66 -11.71
CA GLY A 181 -7.53 -8.85 -10.35
C GLY A 181 -7.37 -10.30 -9.88
N PHE A 182 -8.44 -11.09 -9.92
CA PHE A 182 -8.40 -12.49 -9.48
C PHE A 182 -8.29 -13.48 -10.64
N TYR A 183 -7.49 -14.51 -10.42
CA TYR A 183 -7.39 -15.68 -11.27
C TYR A 183 -8.39 -16.74 -10.85
N GLU A 184 -8.89 -17.54 -11.82
CA GLU A 184 -9.61 -18.76 -11.49
C GLU A 184 -8.66 -19.82 -10.94
N TYR A 185 -9.15 -20.62 -9.99
CA TYR A 185 -8.29 -21.58 -9.30
C TYR A 185 -7.61 -22.59 -10.25
N ASP A 186 -8.36 -23.11 -11.19
CA ASP A 186 -7.84 -24.08 -12.19
C ASP A 186 -6.87 -23.39 -13.17
N GLU A 187 -7.10 -22.12 -13.50
CA GLU A 187 -6.17 -21.34 -14.33
C GLU A 187 -4.79 -21.22 -13.69
N ILE A 188 -4.72 -21.07 -12.36
CA ILE A 188 -3.45 -20.98 -11.64
C ILE A 188 -2.62 -22.25 -11.85
N TRP A 189 -3.24 -23.39 -11.68
CA TRP A 189 -2.54 -24.67 -11.84
C TRP A 189 -2.06 -24.89 -13.27
N ASN A 190 -2.88 -24.58 -14.26
CA ASN A 190 -2.49 -24.66 -15.68
C ASN A 190 -1.28 -23.77 -15.96
N ARG A 191 -1.26 -22.52 -15.45
CA ARG A 191 -0.12 -21.61 -15.62
C ARG A 191 1.13 -22.09 -14.90
N LEU A 192 1.01 -22.67 -13.72
CA LEU A 192 2.16 -23.24 -13.01
C LEU A 192 2.77 -24.42 -13.75
N GLU A 193 1.97 -25.23 -14.44
CA GLU A 193 2.47 -26.30 -15.31
C GLU A 193 3.21 -25.74 -16.53
N GLU A 194 2.75 -24.65 -17.13
CA GLU A 194 3.42 -23.98 -18.25
C GLU A 194 4.76 -23.32 -17.86
N LEU A 195 4.92 -22.93 -16.60
CA LEU A 195 6.12 -22.27 -16.07
C LEU A 195 7.19 -23.27 -15.58
N LYS A 196 6.93 -24.56 -15.61
CA LYS A 196 7.79 -25.63 -15.13
C LYS A 196 8.81 -26.07 -16.19
#